data_d038433d9056d751b141e5513a092306
#
_entry.id   d038433d9056d751b141e5513a092306
#
_cell.length_a   1.000
_cell.length_b   1.000
_cell.length_c   1.000
_cell.angle_alpha   90.00
_cell.angle_beta   90.00
_cell.angle_gamma   90.00
#
_symmetry.space_group_name_H-M   'P 1'
#
loop_
_entity.id
_entity.type
_entity.pdbx_description
1 polymer ?
#
loop_
_entity_poly.entity_id
_entity_poly.type
_entity_poly.pdbx_seq_one_letter_code
_entity_poly.pdbx_strand_id
1 'polypeptide(L)' 'DQNKEEKNLDATLLIEPNNEEAILMLMKIGLKRSNYSKVKNLSETFKEVCKNLCDENKKILEALDNIEPKNES' A
#
# COMPACT_ATOMS: atom_id res chain seq x y z
N ASP A 1 -3.30 16.37 6.15
CA ASP A 1 -4.28 15.47 6.71
C ASP A 1 -4.34 14.19 5.89
N GLN A 2 -4.24 13.06 6.54
CA GLN A 2 -4.15 11.78 5.84
C GLN A 2 -5.40 11.44 5.04
N ASN A 3 -6.55 11.88 5.49
CA ASN A 3 -7.77 11.63 4.72
C ASN A 3 -7.72 12.30 3.36
N LYS A 4 -7.23 13.53 3.31
CA LYS A 4 -7.11 14.24 2.05
C LYS A 4 -6.04 13.62 1.18
N GLU A 5 -4.92 13.23 1.78
CA GLU A 5 -3.86 12.58 1.03
C GLU A 5 -4.37 11.30 0.42
N GLU A 6 -5.08 10.50 1.20
CA GLU A 6 -5.58 9.23 0.72
C GLU A 6 -6.54 9.43 -0.44
N LYS A 7 -7.45 10.40 -0.33
CA LYS A 7 -8.39 10.67 -1.40
C LYS A 7 -7.69 11.14 -2.67
N ASN A 8 -6.67 11.99 -2.50
CA ASN A 8 -5.92 12.46 -3.66
C ASN A 8 -5.18 11.33 -4.35
N LEU A 9 -4.61 10.43 -3.58
CA LEU A 9 -3.90 9.30 -4.15
C LEU A 9 -4.86 8.32 -4.82
N ASP A 10 -6.03 8.10 -4.22
CA ASP A 10 -7.04 7.27 -4.85
C ASP A 10 -7.46 7.87 -6.19
N ALA A 11 -7.64 9.20 -6.24
CA ALA A 11 -7.99 9.87 -7.48
C ALA A 11 -6.89 9.72 -8.51
N THR A 12 -5.63 9.81 -8.07
CA THR A 12 -4.51 9.62 -8.98
C THR A 12 -4.57 8.23 -9.62
N LEU A 13 -4.91 7.22 -8.82
CA LEU A 13 -4.97 5.86 -9.36
C LEU A 13 -6.14 5.62 -10.28
N LEU A 14 -7.18 6.45 -10.21
CA LEU A 14 -8.25 6.37 -11.18
C LEU A 14 -7.77 6.80 -12.57
N ILE A 15 -6.83 7.73 -12.60
CA ILE A 15 -6.28 8.24 -13.85
C ILE A 15 -5.07 7.43 -14.29
N GLU A 16 -4.22 7.06 -13.35
CA GLU A 16 -3.00 6.30 -13.60
C GLU A 16 -2.98 5.07 -12.72
N PRO A 17 -3.67 4.01 -13.09
CA PRO A 17 -3.79 2.83 -12.22
C PRO A 17 -2.46 2.14 -11.90
N ASN A 18 -1.44 2.35 -12.75
CA ASN A 18 -0.15 1.72 -12.53
C ASN A 18 0.89 2.70 -12.02
N ASN A 19 0.45 3.76 -11.34
CA ASN A 19 1.38 4.70 -10.73
C ASN A 19 1.91 4.07 -9.45
N GLU A 20 3.12 3.48 -9.54
CA GLU A 20 3.67 2.73 -8.41
C GLU A 20 3.92 3.60 -7.17
N GLU A 21 4.28 4.86 -7.37
CA GLU A 21 4.51 5.76 -6.25
C GLU A 21 3.23 6.01 -5.47
N ALA A 22 2.13 6.24 -6.19
CA ALA A 22 0.85 6.47 -5.53
C ALA A 22 0.40 5.25 -4.75
N ILE A 23 0.56 4.07 -5.35
CA ILE A 23 0.20 2.83 -4.67
C ILE A 23 1.04 2.65 -3.41
N LEU A 24 2.34 2.89 -3.52
CA LEU A 24 3.23 2.74 -2.38
C LEU A 24 2.85 3.69 -1.25
N MET A 25 2.55 4.94 -1.58
CA MET A 25 2.15 5.90 -0.57
C MET A 25 0.85 5.48 0.12
N LEU A 26 -0.09 4.95 -0.65
CA LEU A 26 -1.34 4.47 -0.08
C LEU A 26 -1.10 3.29 0.85
N MET A 27 -0.16 2.41 0.51
CA MET A 27 0.18 1.32 1.40
C MET A 27 0.76 1.82 2.71
N LYS A 28 1.62 2.84 2.65
CA LYS A 28 2.19 3.42 3.86
C LYS A 28 1.13 4.07 4.74
N ILE A 29 0.18 4.76 4.11
CA ILE A 29 -0.93 5.34 4.85
C ILE A 29 -1.77 4.24 5.49
N GLY A 30 -2.02 3.17 4.74
CA GLY A 30 -2.78 2.05 5.27
C GLY A 30 -2.14 1.44 6.49
N LEU A 31 -0.81 1.31 6.49
CA LEU A 31 -0.12 0.79 7.66
C LEU A 31 -0.31 1.70 8.87
N LYS A 32 -0.21 3.01 8.67
CA LYS A 32 -0.40 3.95 9.76
C LYS A 32 -1.80 3.91 10.32
N ARG A 33 -2.78 3.67 9.48
CA ARG A 33 -4.17 3.67 9.88
C ARG A 33 -4.69 2.28 10.24
N SER A 34 -3.82 1.31 10.24
CA SER A 34 -4.16 -0.09 10.56
C SER A 34 -5.19 -0.67 9.58
N ASN A 35 -5.18 -0.18 8.36
CA ASN A 35 -6.08 -0.69 7.33
C ASN A 35 -5.35 -1.77 6.55
N TYR A 36 -5.14 -2.89 7.22
CA TYR A 36 -4.27 -3.94 6.68
C TYR A 36 -4.82 -4.65 5.47
N SER A 37 -6.13 -4.80 5.39
CA SER A 37 -6.75 -5.41 4.21
C SER A 37 -6.44 -4.59 2.96
N LYS A 38 -6.54 -3.27 3.10
CA LYS A 38 -6.26 -2.39 1.97
C LYS A 38 -4.79 -2.48 1.58
N VAL A 39 -3.90 -2.57 2.57
CA VAL A 39 -2.47 -2.69 2.28
C VAL A 39 -2.19 -3.97 1.49
N LYS A 40 -2.81 -5.07 1.90
CA LYS A 40 -2.60 -6.34 1.21
C LYS A 40 -3.08 -6.29 -0.24
N ASN A 41 -4.25 -5.69 -0.44
CA ASN A 41 -4.79 -5.57 -1.80
C ASN A 41 -3.91 -4.68 -2.66
N LEU A 42 -3.44 -3.57 -2.10
CA LEU A 42 -2.57 -2.67 -2.84
C LEU A 42 -1.24 -3.33 -3.15
N SER A 43 -0.75 -4.17 -2.24
CA SER A 43 0.50 -4.90 -2.46
C SER A 43 0.40 -5.82 -3.67
N GLU A 44 -0.74 -6.49 -3.82
CA GLU A 44 -0.93 -7.37 -4.97
C GLU A 44 -0.89 -6.58 -6.27
N THR A 45 -1.57 -5.44 -6.30
CA THR A 45 -1.55 -4.58 -7.47
C THR A 45 -0.14 -4.05 -7.72
N PHE A 46 0.54 -3.66 -6.64
CA PHE A 46 1.89 -3.10 -6.75
C PHE A 46 2.85 -4.10 -7.39
N LYS A 47 2.75 -5.37 -7.01
CA LYS A 47 3.62 -6.40 -7.59
C LYS A 47 3.47 -6.48 -9.11
N GLU A 48 2.27 -6.21 -9.58
CA GLU A 48 2.01 -6.33 -11.01
C GLU A 48 2.47 -5.12 -11.80
N VAL A 49 2.47 -3.94 -11.19
CA VAL A 49 2.76 -2.73 -11.93
C VAL A 49 4.09 -2.07 -11.61
N CYS A 50 4.75 -2.49 -10.56
CA CYS A 50 5.98 -1.80 -10.15
C CYS A 50 7.07 -1.99 -11.18
N LYS A 51 7.93 -0.98 -11.28
CA LYS A 51 9.07 -1.03 -12.19
C LYS A 51 10.36 -0.67 -11.47
N ASN A 52 10.33 0.40 -10.70
CA ASN A 52 11.51 0.87 -10.01
C ASN A 52 11.45 0.67 -8.50
N LEU A 53 10.25 0.56 -7.95
CA LEU A 53 10.06 0.52 -6.51
C LEU A 53 9.64 -0.86 -6.00
N CYS A 54 9.89 -1.89 -6.79
CA CYS A 54 9.46 -3.23 -6.41
C CYS A 54 10.02 -3.69 -5.07
N ASP A 55 11.25 -3.28 -4.76
CA ASP A 55 11.86 -3.65 -3.48
C ASP A 55 11.08 -3.09 -2.28
N GLU A 56 10.39 -1.99 -2.48
CA GLU A 56 9.61 -1.39 -1.39
C GLU A 56 8.46 -2.29 -0.96
N ASN A 57 7.95 -3.10 -1.89
CA ASN A 57 6.86 -4.01 -1.56
C ASN A 57 7.29 -5.01 -0.50
N LYS A 58 8.52 -5.51 -0.61
CA LYS A 58 9.05 -6.43 0.38
C LYS A 58 9.09 -5.78 1.76
N LYS A 59 9.52 -4.52 1.82
CA LYS A 59 9.57 -3.79 3.08
C LYS A 59 8.18 -3.61 3.68
N ILE A 60 7.20 -3.31 2.84
CA ILE A 60 5.83 -3.14 3.30
C ILE A 60 5.29 -4.46 3.85
N LEU A 61 5.54 -5.56 3.15
CA LEU A 61 5.06 -6.86 3.59
C LEU A 61 5.72 -7.29 4.89
N GLU A 62 7.00 -6.97 5.07
CA GLU A 62 7.70 -7.28 6.31
C GLU A 62 7.12 -6.46 7.46
N ALA A 63 6.84 -5.19 7.22
CA ALA A 63 6.24 -4.35 8.25
C ALA A 63 4.87 -4.86 8.63
N LEU A 64 4.09 -5.27 7.63
CA LEU A 64 2.76 -5.81 7.86
C LEU A 64 2.83 -7.08 8.70
N ASP A 65 3.78 -7.94 8.38
CA ASP A 65 3.95 -9.21 9.08
C ASP A 65 4.33 -8.98 10.54
N ASN A 66 5.10 -7.93 10.82
CA ASN A 66 5.51 -7.62 12.19
C ASN A 66 4.40 -6.96 12.99
N ILE A 67 3.52 -6.24 12.34
CA ILE A 67 2.46 -5.52 13.02
C ILE A 67 1.22 -6.36 13.22
N GLU A 68 0.82 -7.06 12.19
CA GLU A 68 -0.42 -7.84 12.21
C GLU A 68 -0.23 -9.09 13.04
N PRO A 69 -1.14 -9.39 13.97
CA PRO A 69 -1.04 -10.62 14.77
C PRO A 69 -1.09 -11.82 13.86
N LYS A 70 -0.19 -12.73 14.11
CA LYS A 70 -0.18 -13.83 13.29
C LYS A 70 -0.92 -14.93 13.77
N ASN A 71 -1.23 -15.06 14.83
CA ASN A 71 -1.77 -16.15 15.32
C ASN A 71 -3.00 -16.29 15.29
N GLU A 72 -3.43 -15.66 14.91
CA GLU A 72 -4.46 -15.69 14.98
C GLU A 72 -4.82 -16.84 14.89
N SER A 73 -4.45 -17.38 14.84
CA SER A 73 -4.75 -18.53 14.77
C SER A 73 -4.89 -19.15 15.37
#